data_beb3502a5d7e2429e2fa2f536695ca3b
#
_entry.id   beb3502a5d7e2429e2fa2f536695ca3b
#
_cell.length_a   1.000
_cell.length_b   1.000
_cell.length_c   1.000
_cell.angle_alpha   90.00
_cell.angle_beta   90.00
_cell.angle_gamma   90.00
#
_symmetry.space_group_name_H-M   'P 1'
#
loop_
_entity.id
_entity.type
_entity.pdbx_description
1 polymer ?
#
loop_
_entity_poly.entity_id
_entity_poly.type
_entity_poly.pdbx_seq_one_letter_code
_entity_poly.pdbx_strand_id
1 'polypeptide(L)'
;MNIKHLVLPGGGSNFFTFYGIIRESHKEKIWDYDTLSSIHCTSCSSILAFVVLLKLDWSIIDNYIINRPWETVYTITPEMCLGMVHSKGLIDIEYLYIFADPLLKTVEWSNKITLKEVYDLTKIDLYIYVTNYKTMTPYCFHYETDPDIPLLLAIYMSSSLPLLAQPLAWKDTHYIDGGLYNNNPIKSCTDINNIDEILSFHISYSSSTNTIKLRIFIRNLL
;
A
#
# COMPACT_ATOMS: atom_id res chain seq x y z
N MET A 1 -7.39 15.32 -17.98
CA MET A 1 -7.71 13.90 -17.79
C MET A 1 -8.57 13.77 -16.56
N ASN A 2 -9.52 12.83 -16.54
CA ASN A 2 -10.36 12.61 -15.36
C ASN A 2 -9.99 11.25 -14.74
N ILE A 3 -8.85 11.22 -14.04
CA ILE A 3 -8.41 10.00 -13.37
C ILE A 3 -9.27 9.79 -12.12
N LYS A 4 -9.86 8.61 -12.02
CA LYS A 4 -10.72 8.20 -10.90
C LYS A 4 -10.15 7.00 -10.12
N HIS A 5 -9.22 6.27 -10.69
CA HIS A 5 -8.72 5.02 -10.14
C HIS A 5 -7.19 5.01 -10.13
N LEU A 6 -6.61 4.76 -8.97
CA LEU A 6 -5.16 4.57 -8.82
C LEU A 6 -4.84 3.08 -8.69
N VAL A 7 -3.85 2.61 -9.46
CA VAL A 7 -3.33 1.26 -9.35
C VAL A 7 -1.88 1.32 -8.94
N LEU A 8 -1.61 0.87 -7.73
CA LEU A 8 -0.33 0.97 -7.03
C LEU A 8 0.28 -0.44 -6.87
N PRO A 9 1.18 -0.84 -7.77
CA PRO A 9 1.82 -2.15 -7.70
C PRO A 9 2.76 -2.27 -6.51
N GLY A 10 3.06 -3.50 -6.10
CA GLY A 10 4.08 -3.76 -5.10
C GLY A 10 5.47 -3.35 -5.63
N GLY A 11 6.26 -2.74 -4.77
CA GLY A 11 7.55 -2.17 -5.14
C GLY A 11 8.70 -2.43 -4.17
N GLY A 12 8.44 -3.00 -2.99
CA GLY A 12 9.44 -3.20 -1.95
C GLY A 12 10.19 -1.92 -1.64
N SER A 13 11.50 -1.88 -1.85
CA SER A 13 12.36 -0.72 -1.63
C SER A 13 12.06 0.49 -2.52
N ASN A 14 11.25 0.33 -3.57
CA ASN A 14 10.83 1.43 -4.44
C ASN A 14 9.68 2.28 -3.84
N PHE A 15 9.31 2.06 -2.59
CA PHE A 15 8.29 2.85 -1.88
C PHE A 15 8.50 4.37 -2.06
N PHE A 16 9.72 4.87 -1.84
CA PHE A 16 10.02 6.30 -1.97
C PHE A 16 9.91 6.81 -3.40
N THR A 17 10.20 5.97 -4.40
CA THR A 17 10.00 6.29 -5.81
C THR A 17 8.51 6.45 -6.11
N PHE A 18 7.68 5.51 -5.68
CA PHE A 18 6.23 5.59 -5.85
C PHE A 18 5.63 6.76 -5.08
N TYR A 19 6.12 7.03 -3.87
CA TYR A 19 5.72 8.20 -3.09
C TYR A 19 5.95 9.49 -3.87
N GLY A 20 7.16 9.68 -4.41
CA GLY A 20 7.50 10.85 -5.23
C GLY A 20 6.58 11.01 -6.43
N ILE A 21 6.24 9.90 -7.11
CA ILE A 21 5.38 9.92 -8.29
C ILE A 21 3.95 10.29 -7.94
N ILE A 22 3.36 9.65 -6.91
CA ILE A 22 1.97 9.92 -6.51
C ILE A 22 1.82 11.38 -6.07
N ARG A 23 2.80 11.86 -5.31
CA ARG A 23 2.88 13.23 -4.84
C ARG A 23 2.96 14.23 -6.01
N GLU A 24 3.91 14.04 -6.94
CA GLU A 24 4.07 14.96 -8.08
C GLU A 24 2.88 14.87 -9.04
N SER A 25 2.36 13.66 -9.32
CA SER A 25 1.19 13.52 -10.19
C SER A 25 -0.06 14.21 -9.63
N HIS A 26 -0.22 14.25 -8.31
CA HIS A 26 -1.28 15.05 -7.67
C HIS A 26 -1.01 16.55 -7.80
N LYS A 27 0.22 17.01 -7.53
CA LYS A 27 0.60 18.43 -7.67
C LYS A 27 0.41 18.94 -9.10
N GLU A 28 0.73 18.12 -10.10
CA GLU A 28 0.53 18.40 -11.53
C GLU A 28 -0.94 18.20 -11.97
N LYS A 29 -1.85 17.92 -11.03
CA LYS A 29 -3.29 17.75 -11.28
C LYS A 29 -3.61 16.66 -12.30
N ILE A 30 -2.80 15.60 -12.36
CA ILE A 30 -3.09 14.40 -13.17
C ILE A 30 -4.26 13.65 -12.54
N TRP A 31 -4.35 13.64 -11.22
CA TRP A 31 -5.48 13.15 -10.44
C TRP A 31 -5.75 14.08 -9.25
N ASP A 32 -6.94 14.00 -8.67
CA ASP A 32 -7.35 14.82 -7.54
C ASP A 32 -8.19 14.01 -6.55
N TYR A 33 -8.15 14.38 -5.27
CA TYR A 33 -8.93 13.74 -4.21
C TYR A 33 -10.45 13.80 -4.46
N ASP A 34 -10.94 14.88 -5.09
CA ASP A 34 -12.37 15.09 -5.31
C ASP A 34 -12.92 14.17 -6.41
N THR A 35 -12.06 13.70 -7.31
CA THR A 35 -12.45 12.81 -8.42
C THR A 35 -12.08 11.36 -8.16
N LEU A 36 -11.21 11.10 -7.16
CA LEU A 36 -10.72 9.78 -6.86
C LEU A 36 -11.81 8.88 -6.28
N SER A 37 -12.11 7.79 -6.98
CA SER A 37 -13.16 6.83 -6.61
C SER A 37 -12.59 5.55 -6.01
N SER A 38 -11.43 5.07 -6.49
CA SER A 38 -10.82 3.86 -5.93
C SER A 38 -9.29 3.85 -5.96
N ILE A 39 -8.71 3.05 -5.06
CA ILE A 39 -7.29 2.72 -5.03
C ILE A 39 -7.14 1.20 -4.96
N HIS A 40 -6.38 0.64 -5.91
CA HIS A 40 -6.01 -0.76 -5.94
C HIS A 40 -4.52 -0.88 -5.60
N CYS A 41 -4.17 -1.56 -4.52
CA CYS A 41 -2.80 -1.56 -4.03
C CYS A 41 -2.31 -2.94 -3.58
N THR A 42 -1.01 -3.17 -3.73
CA THR A 42 -0.33 -4.40 -3.35
C THR A 42 0.94 -4.08 -2.58
N SER A 43 1.25 -4.86 -1.51
CA SER A 43 2.52 -4.79 -0.78
C SER A 43 2.80 -3.39 -0.19
N CYS A 44 4.02 -2.90 -0.26
CA CYS A 44 4.41 -1.59 0.27
C CYS A 44 3.56 -0.43 -0.26
N SER A 45 2.95 -0.57 -1.44
CA SER A 45 2.05 0.45 -1.98
C SER A 45 0.69 0.51 -1.27
N SER A 46 0.34 -0.46 -0.44
CA SER A 46 -0.81 -0.34 0.46
C SER A 46 -0.54 0.69 1.58
N ILE A 47 0.73 0.84 2.01
CA ILE A 47 1.14 1.93 2.90
C ILE A 47 1.03 3.29 2.19
N LEU A 48 1.36 3.34 0.89
CA LEU A 48 1.19 4.55 0.11
C LEU A 48 -0.29 4.90 -0.10
N ALA A 49 -1.15 3.90 -0.33
CA ALA A 49 -2.59 4.10 -0.39
C ALA A 49 -3.13 4.68 0.93
N PHE A 50 -2.66 4.18 2.08
CA PHE A 50 -2.98 4.77 3.38
C PHE A 50 -2.61 6.26 3.44
N VAL A 51 -1.39 6.63 3.02
CA VAL A 51 -0.96 8.04 2.99
C VAL A 51 -1.87 8.90 2.11
N VAL A 52 -2.29 8.41 0.96
CA VAL A 52 -3.24 9.10 0.05
C VAL A 52 -4.60 9.30 0.72
N LEU A 53 -5.13 8.28 1.41
CA LEU A 53 -6.43 8.32 2.07
C LEU A 53 -6.53 9.34 3.21
N LEU A 54 -5.40 9.68 3.84
CA LEU A 54 -5.36 10.72 4.89
C LEU A 54 -5.66 12.12 4.36
N LYS A 55 -5.51 12.36 3.05
CA LYS A 55 -5.73 13.67 2.38
C LYS A 55 -5.00 14.84 3.07
N LEU A 56 -3.87 14.55 3.72
CA LEU A 56 -3.03 15.57 4.35
C LEU A 56 -2.26 16.36 3.29
N ASP A 57 -1.90 17.59 3.64
CA ASP A 57 -0.97 18.38 2.82
C ASP A 57 0.36 17.65 2.64
N TRP A 58 0.87 17.64 1.40
CA TRP A 58 2.11 16.94 1.08
C TRP A 58 3.32 17.47 1.87
N SER A 59 3.32 18.74 2.29
CA SER A 59 4.39 19.28 3.13
C SER A 59 4.46 18.64 4.51
N ILE A 60 3.31 18.28 5.09
CA ILE A 60 3.21 17.54 6.36
C ILE A 60 3.77 16.13 6.17
N ILE A 61 3.35 15.47 5.09
CA ILE A 61 3.78 14.10 4.77
C ILE A 61 5.27 14.07 4.42
N ASP A 62 5.76 15.02 3.61
CA ASP A 62 7.18 15.17 3.27
C ASP A 62 8.03 15.31 4.54
N ASN A 63 7.63 16.22 5.44
CA ASN A 63 8.34 16.44 6.69
C ASN A 63 8.37 15.15 7.53
N TYR A 64 7.26 14.43 7.59
CA TYR A 64 7.16 13.19 8.33
C TYR A 64 8.01 12.07 7.71
N ILE A 65 7.90 11.83 6.40
CA ILE A 65 8.57 10.71 5.73
C ILE A 65 10.06 10.96 5.54
N ILE A 66 10.47 12.20 5.22
CA ILE A 66 11.85 12.52 4.84
C ILE A 66 12.70 12.91 6.06
N ASN A 67 12.14 13.69 6.99
CA ASN A 67 12.92 14.28 8.07
C ASN A 67 12.86 13.50 9.39
N ARG A 68 12.03 12.46 9.50
CA ARG A 68 12.02 11.62 10.69
C ARG A 68 13.29 10.76 10.74
N PRO A 69 13.97 10.67 11.88
CA PRO A 69 15.19 9.86 12.04
C PRO A 69 14.85 8.37 12.15
N TRP A 70 14.53 7.74 11.02
CA TRP A 70 14.04 6.36 10.95
C TRP A 70 15.00 5.35 11.55
N GLU A 71 16.30 5.59 11.51
CA GLU A 71 17.35 4.77 12.10
C GLU A 71 17.25 4.69 13.63
N THR A 72 16.64 5.68 14.27
CA THR A 72 16.38 5.66 15.71
C THR A 72 15.01 5.07 16.06
N VAL A 73 14.11 5.06 15.08
CA VAL A 73 12.73 4.56 15.23
C VAL A 73 12.66 3.06 14.99
N TYR A 74 13.40 2.57 13.99
CA TYR A 74 13.45 1.17 13.62
C TYR A 74 14.82 0.59 13.91
N THR A 75 14.89 -0.26 14.95
CA THR A 75 16.13 -0.94 15.32
C THR A 75 15.96 -2.44 15.09
N ILE A 76 16.84 -3.02 14.28
CA ILE A 76 16.92 -4.47 14.12
C ILE A 76 18.01 -4.97 15.08
N THR A 77 17.64 -5.84 16.00
CA THR A 77 18.57 -6.40 17.00
C THR A 77 19.03 -7.80 16.59
N PRO A 78 20.20 -8.26 17.10
CA PRO A 78 20.63 -9.64 16.90
C PRO A 78 19.61 -10.68 17.38
N GLU A 79 18.90 -10.38 18.48
CA GLU A 79 17.86 -11.25 19.04
C GLU A 79 16.70 -11.42 18.08
N MET A 80 16.28 -10.36 17.39
CA MET A 80 15.24 -10.42 16.35
C MET A 80 15.70 -11.33 15.20
N CYS A 81 16.95 -11.21 14.77
CA CYS A 81 17.50 -12.06 13.72
C CYS A 81 17.55 -13.54 14.13
N LEU A 82 17.91 -13.83 15.36
CA LEU A 82 17.91 -15.19 15.90
C LEU A 82 16.48 -15.73 16.07
N GLY A 83 15.54 -14.87 16.48
CA GLY A 83 14.14 -15.23 16.65
C GLY A 83 13.36 -15.42 15.35
N MET A 84 13.86 -14.89 14.22
CA MET A 84 13.16 -14.84 12.93
C MET A 84 12.61 -16.20 12.46
N VAL A 85 13.37 -17.27 12.65
CA VAL A 85 12.94 -18.62 12.23
C VAL A 85 11.76 -19.10 13.08
N HIS A 86 11.76 -18.78 14.37
CA HIS A 86 10.72 -19.19 15.32
C HIS A 86 9.43 -18.38 15.12
N SER A 87 9.56 -17.07 14.96
CA SER A 87 8.44 -16.13 14.73
C SER A 87 7.95 -16.10 13.28
N LYS A 88 8.65 -16.79 12.36
CA LYS A 88 8.39 -16.80 10.90
C LYS A 88 8.50 -15.42 10.22
N GLY A 89 9.18 -14.47 10.86
CA GLY A 89 9.41 -13.13 10.33
C GLY A 89 10.24 -12.29 11.27
N LEU A 90 10.93 -11.30 10.72
CA LEU A 90 11.83 -10.40 11.44
C LEU A 90 11.06 -9.29 12.17
N ILE A 91 10.04 -8.74 11.51
CA ILE A 91 9.22 -7.63 11.99
C ILE A 91 7.77 -8.06 12.18
N ASP A 92 7.09 -7.42 13.12
CA ASP A 92 5.68 -7.59 13.40
C ASP A 92 4.87 -6.32 13.03
N ILE A 93 3.58 -6.32 13.31
CA ILE A 93 2.67 -5.21 13.00
C ILE A 93 2.99 -3.93 13.78
N GLU A 94 3.70 -4.01 14.91
CA GLU A 94 4.07 -2.84 15.72
C GLU A 94 4.92 -1.86 14.91
N TYR A 95 5.75 -2.36 13.99
CA TYR A 95 6.51 -1.50 13.07
C TYR A 95 5.61 -0.64 12.17
N LEU A 96 4.47 -1.19 11.75
CA LEU A 96 3.49 -0.41 10.98
C LEU A 96 2.75 0.58 11.88
N TYR A 97 2.41 0.23 13.12
CA TYR A 97 1.81 1.16 14.07
C TYR A 97 2.74 2.34 14.37
N ILE A 98 4.04 2.10 14.56
CA ILE A 98 5.04 3.16 14.75
C ILE A 98 5.05 4.15 13.57
N PHE A 99 4.86 3.64 12.35
CA PHE A 99 4.72 4.49 11.16
C PHE A 99 3.37 5.21 11.12
N ALA A 100 2.27 4.52 11.36
CA ALA A 100 0.94 5.03 11.07
C ALA A 100 0.35 5.90 12.19
N ASP A 101 0.58 5.60 13.46
CA ASP A 101 -0.05 6.26 14.59
C ASP A 101 0.10 7.79 14.62
N PRO A 102 1.29 8.38 14.35
CA PRO A 102 1.40 9.84 14.32
C PRO A 102 0.56 10.48 13.21
N LEU A 103 0.48 9.82 12.05
CA LEU A 103 -0.32 10.30 10.92
C LEU A 103 -1.82 10.15 11.19
N LEU A 104 -2.25 9.03 11.76
CA LEU A 104 -3.64 8.81 12.16
C LEU A 104 -4.12 9.83 13.19
N LYS A 105 -3.27 10.19 14.16
CA LYS A 105 -3.57 11.23 15.14
C LYS A 105 -3.80 12.60 14.51
N THR A 106 -3.13 12.91 13.41
CA THR A 106 -3.31 14.19 12.71
C THR A 106 -4.70 14.33 12.10
N VAL A 107 -5.33 13.21 11.72
CA VAL A 107 -6.69 13.16 11.15
C VAL A 107 -7.73 12.63 12.15
N GLU A 108 -7.34 12.45 13.40
CA GLU A 108 -8.20 11.94 14.50
C GLU A 108 -8.79 10.54 14.23
N TRP A 109 -8.08 9.71 13.45
CA TRP A 109 -8.48 8.33 13.22
C TRP A 109 -7.89 7.39 14.26
N SER A 110 -8.67 6.38 14.65
CA SER A 110 -8.21 5.27 15.47
C SER A 110 -7.25 4.36 14.68
N ASN A 111 -6.24 3.80 15.33
CA ASN A 111 -5.41 2.75 14.72
C ASN A 111 -6.15 1.40 14.53
N LYS A 112 -7.39 1.32 15.03
CA LYS A 112 -8.32 0.21 14.82
C LYS A 112 -9.38 0.52 13.76
N ILE A 113 -9.29 1.68 13.09
CA ILE A 113 -10.23 2.06 12.04
C ILE A 113 -10.37 0.93 11.02
N THR A 114 -11.61 0.58 10.67
CA THR A 114 -11.93 -0.52 9.76
C THR A 114 -12.00 -0.05 8.31
N LEU A 115 -11.95 -0.98 7.34
CA LEU A 115 -12.11 -0.63 5.92
C LEU A 115 -13.46 0.04 5.66
N LYS A 116 -14.53 -0.38 6.35
CA LYS A 116 -15.84 0.24 6.20
C LYS A 116 -15.86 1.68 6.71
N GLU A 117 -15.27 1.94 7.87
CA GLU A 117 -15.16 3.30 8.41
C GLU A 117 -14.32 4.21 7.52
N VAL A 118 -13.21 3.70 6.97
CA VAL A 118 -12.38 4.44 6.00
C VAL A 118 -13.19 4.81 4.76
N TYR A 119 -13.95 3.86 4.19
CA TYR A 119 -14.84 4.16 3.06
C TYR A 119 -15.90 5.21 3.43
N ASP A 120 -16.52 5.09 4.61
CA ASP A 120 -17.54 6.04 5.04
C ASP A 120 -17.01 7.47 5.20
N LEU A 121 -15.77 7.62 5.62
CA LEU A 121 -15.10 8.91 5.79
C LEU A 121 -14.56 9.49 4.48
N THR A 122 -13.99 8.65 3.62
CA THR A 122 -13.26 9.13 2.43
C THR A 122 -14.07 9.07 1.15
N LYS A 123 -15.03 8.16 1.07
CA LYS A 123 -15.78 7.76 -0.14
C LYS A 123 -14.87 7.22 -1.25
N ILE A 124 -13.70 6.71 -0.88
CA ILE A 124 -12.74 6.09 -1.79
C ILE A 124 -12.73 4.58 -1.53
N ASP A 125 -13.00 3.78 -2.55
CA ASP A 125 -12.95 2.32 -2.49
C ASP A 125 -11.50 1.87 -2.41
N LEU A 126 -11.15 1.16 -1.33
CA LEU A 126 -9.81 0.61 -1.15
C LEU A 126 -9.80 -0.89 -1.37
N TYR A 127 -9.02 -1.33 -2.37
CA TYR A 127 -8.79 -2.73 -2.71
C TYR A 127 -7.35 -3.11 -2.33
N ILE A 128 -7.19 -3.93 -1.29
CA ILE A 128 -5.88 -4.36 -0.79
C ILE A 128 -5.67 -5.82 -1.16
N TYR A 129 -4.70 -6.08 -2.04
CA TYR A 129 -4.42 -7.43 -2.53
C TYR A 129 -3.42 -8.16 -1.64
N VAL A 130 -3.76 -9.40 -1.30
CA VAL A 130 -2.98 -10.31 -0.44
C VAL A 130 -2.93 -11.70 -1.07
N THR A 131 -2.04 -12.55 -0.57
CA THR A 131 -1.97 -13.96 -0.93
C THR A 131 -2.37 -14.83 0.27
N ASN A 132 -3.33 -15.73 0.09
CA ASN A 132 -3.65 -16.73 1.09
C ASN A 132 -2.44 -17.67 1.29
N TYR A 133 -1.90 -17.71 2.51
CA TYR A 133 -0.68 -18.45 2.81
C TYR A 133 -0.81 -19.97 2.55
N LYS A 134 -1.97 -20.55 2.85
CA LYS A 134 -2.19 -22.00 2.76
C LYS A 134 -2.45 -22.49 1.34
N THR A 135 -3.26 -21.75 0.58
CA THR A 135 -3.71 -22.14 -0.75
C THR A 135 -2.88 -21.49 -1.87
N MET A 136 -2.06 -20.50 -1.54
CA MET A 136 -1.32 -19.68 -2.49
C MET A 136 -2.21 -19.03 -3.56
N THR A 137 -3.45 -18.71 -3.19
CA THR A 137 -4.41 -18.03 -4.06
C THR A 137 -4.53 -16.54 -3.69
N PRO A 138 -4.87 -15.68 -4.66
CA PRO A 138 -5.07 -14.27 -4.38
C PRO A 138 -6.33 -14.05 -3.57
N TYR A 139 -6.32 -13.03 -2.74
CA TYR A 139 -7.49 -12.51 -2.06
C TYR A 139 -7.43 -10.97 -2.08
N CYS A 140 -8.58 -10.31 -2.02
CA CYS A 140 -8.67 -8.86 -1.97
C CYS A 140 -9.52 -8.45 -0.77
N PHE A 141 -8.93 -7.72 0.15
CA PHE A 141 -9.68 -7.04 1.21
C PHE A 141 -10.36 -5.81 0.65
N HIS A 142 -11.66 -5.70 0.88
CA HIS A 142 -12.51 -4.60 0.46
C HIS A 142 -13.62 -4.36 1.48
N TYR A 143 -14.11 -3.13 1.62
CA TYR A 143 -15.09 -2.80 2.65
C TYR A 143 -16.43 -3.56 2.54
N GLU A 144 -16.81 -4.04 1.35
CA GLU A 144 -18.02 -4.85 1.18
C GLU A 144 -17.84 -6.31 1.62
N THR A 145 -16.65 -6.86 1.43
CA THR A 145 -16.34 -8.27 1.75
C THR A 145 -15.81 -8.45 3.16
N ASP A 146 -15.01 -7.50 3.61
CA ASP A 146 -14.37 -7.49 4.93
C ASP A 146 -14.54 -6.14 5.64
N PRO A 147 -15.78 -5.70 5.92
CA PRO A 147 -16.06 -4.38 6.49
C PRO A 147 -15.31 -4.12 7.80
N ASP A 148 -15.20 -5.14 8.63
CA ASP A 148 -14.68 -5.04 10.01
C ASP A 148 -13.17 -5.23 10.12
N ILE A 149 -12.46 -5.52 9.01
CA ILE A 149 -11.01 -5.67 9.09
C ILE A 149 -10.36 -4.31 9.40
N PRO A 150 -9.47 -4.23 10.43
CA PRO A 150 -8.71 -3.02 10.66
C PRO A 150 -7.82 -2.68 9.45
N LEU A 151 -7.84 -1.41 9.04
CA LEU A 151 -7.06 -0.92 7.89
C LEU A 151 -5.59 -1.31 7.98
N LEU A 152 -4.96 -1.05 9.13
CA LEU A 152 -3.53 -1.34 9.31
C LEU A 152 -3.23 -2.84 9.28
N LEU A 153 -4.17 -3.69 9.73
CA LEU A 153 -4.00 -5.14 9.63
C LEU A 153 -4.03 -5.60 8.15
N ALA A 154 -4.96 -5.08 7.35
CA ALA A 154 -5.03 -5.40 5.93
C ALA A 154 -3.77 -4.93 5.17
N ILE A 155 -3.29 -3.72 5.47
CA ILE A 155 -2.05 -3.17 4.92
C ILE A 155 -0.84 -4.02 5.31
N TYR A 156 -0.74 -4.39 6.59
CA TYR A 156 0.34 -5.23 7.07
C TYR A 156 0.36 -6.59 6.36
N MET A 157 -0.79 -7.26 6.27
CA MET A 157 -0.90 -8.54 5.55
C MET A 157 -0.48 -8.42 4.08
N SER A 158 -0.87 -7.34 3.41
CA SER A 158 -0.49 -7.08 2.02
C SER A 158 1.03 -6.87 1.85
N SER A 159 1.69 -6.38 2.89
CA SER A 159 3.14 -6.08 2.90
C SER A 159 3.98 -7.16 3.63
N SER A 160 3.34 -8.26 4.06
CA SER A 160 4.01 -9.32 4.83
C SER A 160 4.79 -10.27 3.93
N LEU A 161 5.95 -9.79 3.45
CA LEU A 161 6.86 -10.64 2.68
C LEU A 161 7.45 -11.73 3.58
N PRO A 162 7.34 -13.02 3.22
CA PRO A 162 7.87 -14.13 4.01
C PRO A 162 9.33 -13.92 4.42
N LEU A 163 9.67 -14.29 5.63
CA LEU A 163 10.95 -14.08 6.33
C LEU A 163 11.17 -12.63 6.82
N LEU A 164 10.62 -11.62 6.16
CA LEU A 164 10.75 -10.23 6.63
C LEU A 164 9.65 -9.88 7.62
N ALA A 165 8.42 -10.24 7.36
CA ALA A 165 7.30 -9.94 8.24
C ALA A 165 6.58 -11.22 8.69
N GLN A 166 6.11 -11.21 9.94
CA GLN A 166 5.39 -12.33 10.53
C GLN A 166 4.00 -12.45 9.88
N PRO A 167 3.59 -13.64 9.39
CA PRO A 167 2.27 -13.79 8.82
C PRO A 167 1.19 -13.66 9.90
N LEU A 168 0.20 -12.82 9.67
CA LEU A 168 -0.96 -12.64 10.54
C LEU A 168 -2.21 -13.28 9.94
N ALA A 169 -3.21 -13.53 10.80
CA ALA A 169 -4.47 -14.13 10.41
C ALA A 169 -5.63 -13.14 10.48
N TRP A 170 -6.58 -13.30 9.56
CA TRP A 170 -7.90 -12.72 9.61
C TRP A 170 -8.93 -13.83 9.38
N LYS A 171 -9.93 -13.97 10.28
CA LYS A 171 -10.96 -15.02 10.22
C LYS A 171 -10.35 -16.42 9.95
N ASP A 172 -9.41 -16.84 10.80
CA ASP A 172 -8.71 -18.15 10.75
C ASP A 172 -7.85 -18.41 9.49
N THR A 173 -7.69 -17.41 8.63
CA THR A 173 -6.87 -17.50 7.42
C THR A 173 -5.64 -16.61 7.55
N HIS A 174 -4.45 -17.18 7.35
CA HIS A 174 -3.21 -16.42 7.29
C HIS A 174 -3.00 -15.87 5.89
N TYR A 175 -2.57 -14.61 5.84
CA TYR A 175 -2.27 -13.91 4.60
C TYR A 175 -0.83 -13.40 4.60
N ILE A 176 -0.26 -13.34 3.42
CA ILE A 176 1.09 -12.85 3.16
C ILE A 176 1.06 -11.88 1.98
N ASP A 177 2.22 -11.30 1.66
CA ASP A 177 2.37 -10.29 0.62
C ASP A 177 1.65 -10.65 -0.69
N GLY A 178 0.82 -9.72 -1.17
CA GLY A 178 0.05 -9.90 -2.40
C GLY A 178 0.91 -10.01 -3.64
N GLY A 179 2.11 -9.43 -3.61
CA GLY A 179 3.07 -9.46 -4.72
C GLY A 179 3.61 -10.85 -5.04
N LEU A 180 3.44 -11.82 -4.14
CA LEU A 180 3.80 -13.22 -4.41
C LEU A 180 2.90 -13.88 -5.44
N TYR A 181 1.65 -13.42 -5.56
CA TYR A 181 0.71 -13.91 -6.57
C TYR A 181 0.51 -12.91 -7.70
N ASN A 182 0.19 -11.66 -7.36
CA ASN A 182 -0.09 -10.60 -8.34
C ASN A 182 0.48 -9.26 -7.85
N ASN A 183 1.65 -8.92 -8.35
CA ASN A 183 2.33 -7.68 -7.93
C ASN A 183 1.69 -6.41 -8.49
N ASN A 184 0.97 -6.48 -9.61
CA ASN A 184 0.30 -5.32 -10.21
C ASN A 184 -1.18 -5.64 -10.46
N PRO A 185 -2.09 -5.08 -9.65
CA PRO A 185 -3.51 -5.38 -9.72
C PRO A 185 -4.25 -4.63 -10.87
N ILE A 186 -3.54 -4.21 -11.91
CA ILE A 186 -4.12 -3.45 -13.04
C ILE A 186 -5.29 -4.21 -13.70
N LYS A 187 -5.16 -5.52 -13.89
CA LYS A 187 -6.22 -6.33 -14.48
C LYS A 187 -7.49 -6.30 -13.64
N SER A 188 -7.37 -6.49 -12.32
CA SER A 188 -8.52 -6.45 -11.41
C SER A 188 -9.22 -5.09 -11.43
N CYS A 189 -8.46 -4.00 -11.58
CA CYS A 189 -9.03 -2.67 -11.71
C CYS A 189 -9.74 -2.49 -13.07
N THR A 190 -9.14 -2.93 -14.19
CA THR A 190 -9.71 -2.78 -15.53
C THR A 190 -10.93 -3.68 -15.77
N ASP A 191 -11.07 -4.78 -15.03
CA ASP A 191 -12.23 -5.66 -15.14
C ASP A 191 -13.54 -4.99 -14.62
N ILE A 192 -13.42 -3.95 -13.78
CA ILE A 192 -14.56 -3.24 -13.16
C ILE A 192 -14.62 -1.74 -13.46
N ASN A 193 -13.59 -1.17 -14.06
CA ASN A 193 -13.49 0.27 -14.30
C ASN A 193 -13.07 0.59 -15.73
N ASN A 194 -13.39 1.82 -16.17
CA ASN A 194 -12.96 2.31 -17.48
C ASN A 194 -11.44 2.57 -17.48
N ILE A 195 -10.72 1.91 -18.40
CA ILE A 195 -9.26 2.01 -18.52
C ILE A 195 -8.77 3.45 -18.74
N ASP A 196 -9.57 4.32 -19.37
CA ASP A 196 -9.19 5.72 -19.65
C ASP A 196 -9.25 6.61 -18.38
N GLU A 197 -9.79 6.08 -17.26
CA GLU A 197 -9.87 6.75 -15.96
C GLU A 197 -8.86 6.20 -14.95
N ILE A 198 -7.96 5.29 -15.38
CA ILE A 198 -6.99 4.60 -14.52
C ILE A 198 -5.59 5.20 -14.68
N LEU A 199 -4.98 5.53 -13.54
CA LEU A 199 -3.55 5.83 -13.44
C LEU A 199 -2.84 4.64 -12.77
N SER A 200 -1.93 3.99 -13.50
CA SER A 200 -1.13 2.89 -12.97
C SER A 200 0.37 3.17 -13.13
N PHE A 201 1.15 2.70 -12.17
CA PHE A 201 2.61 2.77 -12.21
C PHE A 201 3.20 1.41 -12.55
N HIS A 202 4.31 1.40 -13.26
CA HIS A 202 5.04 0.18 -13.55
C HIS A 202 6.54 0.45 -13.48
N ILE A 203 7.26 -0.42 -12.77
CA ILE A 203 8.71 -0.42 -12.76
C ILE A 203 9.21 -1.50 -13.72
N SER A 204 9.99 -1.11 -14.71
CA SER A 204 10.73 -2.05 -15.55
C SER A 204 12.23 -1.91 -15.30
N TYR A 205 12.88 -3.03 -15.08
CA TYR A 205 14.34 -3.08 -14.98
C TYR A 205 14.92 -3.30 -16.37
N SER A 206 15.84 -2.42 -16.79
CA SER A 206 16.61 -2.65 -18.01
C SER A 206 17.84 -3.46 -17.69
N SER A 207 17.97 -4.63 -18.27
CA SER A 207 19.11 -5.51 -18.10
C SER A 207 20.43 -4.95 -18.67
N SER A 208 20.34 -3.92 -19.54
CA SER A 208 21.52 -3.36 -20.23
C SER A 208 22.14 -2.12 -19.58
N THR A 209 21.42 -1.45 -18.64
CA THR A 209 21.87 -0.15 -18.13
C THR A 209 21.73 0.01 -16.61
N ASN A 210 21.31 -1.00 -15.86
CA ASN A 210 20.91 -0.87 -14.44
C ASN A 210 19.95 0.32 -14.18
N THR A 211 19.20 0.73 -15.19
CA THR A 211 18.31 1.88 -15.10
C THR A 211 16.90 1.41 -14.79
N ILE A 212 16.31 1.97 -13.74
CA ILE A 212 14.91 1.78 -13.43
C ILE A 212 14.12 2.65 -14.40
N LYS A 213 13.33 2.03 -15.28
CA LYS A 213 12.38 2.76 -16.13
C LYS A 213 11.02 2.76 -15.47
N LEU A 214 10.55 3.93 -15.13
CA LEU A 214 9.19 4.14 -14.72
C LEU A 214 8.31 4.31 -15.96
N ARG A 215 7.23 3.55 -16.03
CA ARG A 215 6.17 3.76 -17.02
C ARG A 215 4.89 4.13 -16.28
N ILE A 216 4.36 5.29 -16.61
CA ILE A 216 3.03 5.71 -16.22
C ILE A 216 2.10 5.25 -17.34
N PHE A 217 1.20 4.33 -17.03
CA PHE A 217 0.16 3.92 -17.98
C PHE A 217 -1.00 4.91 -17.87
N ILE A 218 -1.02 5.86 -18.78
CA ILE A 218 -2.19 6.64 -19.16
C ILE A 218 -2.35 6.38 -20.64
N ARG A 219 -3.41 5.74 -21.08
CA ARG A 219 -3.60 5.27 -22.47
C ARG A 219 -3.46 6.39 -23.52
N ASN A 220 -3.57 7.66 -23.15
CA ASN A 220 -3.53 8.81 -24.07
C ASN A 220 -2.20 9.58 -24.08
N LEU A 221 -1.11 9.02 -23.50
CA LEU A 221 0.23 9.63 -23.51
C LEU A 221 1.28 8.79 -24.27
N LEU A 222 0.84 7.90 -25.16
CA LEU A 222 1.71 7.20 -26.13
C LEU A 222 1.57 7.82 -27.51
#